data_f297376a28600fa0ac1a9cd614fcc9cb
#
_entry.id   f297376a28600fa0ac1a9cd614fcc9cb
#
_cell.length_a   1.000
_cell.length_b   1.000
_cell.length_c   1.000
_cell.angle_alpha   90.00
_cell.angle_beta   90.00
_cell.angle_gamma   90.00
#
_symmetry.space_group_name_H-M   'P 1'
#
loop_
_entity.id
_entity.type
_entity.pdbx_description
1 polymer ?
#
loop_
_entity_poly.entity_id
_entity_poly.type
_entity_poly.pdbx_seq_one_letter_code
_entity_poly.pdbx_strand_id
1 'polypeptide(L)'
;VTIDLILWGVTAGYVQKQLPSSELNIYFLFVCGVIMWSVVYRGQNDIGIGLLDELWNKNLVNLFASPLTVPEWIASLIIFGFLKNCVAVLFGSLVAWVLYDFFLFTTLGWYLVPLFFILLMNGWWIGFLVQAVILRVTTKAQAFAWTFVWIMAPLSAIYFPLASLPPSLQIVAKAMPTSYVFEEMRSIMRGSPPNWGNLGFAAILSAMYVAISIWLMRRAFTRVLSSGLVKVY
;
A
#
# COMPACT_ATOMS: atom_id res chain seq x y z
N VAL A 1 11.58 -3.37 -4.44
CA VAL A 1 11.50 -4.50 -3.48
C VAL A 1 12.87 -5.11 -3.23
N THR A 2 13.63 -5.55 -4.27
CA THR A 2 14.96 -6.18 -4.07
C THR A 2 15.93 -5.26 -3.34
N ILE A 3 16.06 -4.01 -3.80
CA ILE A 3 16.93 -3.01 -3.15
C ILE A 3 16.49 -2.75 -1.71
N ASP A 4 15.19 -2.61 -1.48
CA ASP A 4 14.65 -2.40 -0.14
C ASP A 4 14.90 -3.61 0.77
N LEU A 5 14.74 -4.83 0.24
CA LEU A 5 15.05 -6.06 0.98
C LEU A 5 16.53 -6.13 1.35
N ILE A 6 17.44 -5.79 0.44
CA ILE A 6 18.88 -5.75 0.74
C ILE A 6 19.16 -4.70 1.82
N LEU A 7 18.68 -3.47 1.62
CA LEU A 7 18.91 -2.37 2.55
C LEU A 7 18.40 -2.69 3.96
N TRP A 8 17.12 -3.02 4.06
CA TRP A 8 16.47 -3.28 5.34
C TRP A 8 16.88 -4.62 5.96
N GLY A 9 17.15 -5.64 5.13
CA GLY A 9 17.65 -6.93 5.61
C GLY A 9 19.04 -6.83 6.24
N VAL A 10 19.97 -6.11 5.57
CA VAL A 10 21.31 -5.87 6.14
C VAL A 10 21.21 -5.01 7.41
N THR A 11 20.39 -3.96 7.39
CA THR A 11 20.16 -3.10 8.57
C THR A 11 19.59 -3.90 9.74
N ALA A 12 18.58 -4.72 9.49
CA ALA A 12 17.97 -5.56 10.50
C ALA A 12 18.94 -6.62 11.05
N GLY A 13 19.77 -7.21 10.20
CA GLY A 13 20.81 -8.14 10.62
C GLY A 13 21.87 -7.48 11.50
N TYR A 14 22.21 -6.23 11.23
CA TYR A 14 23.09 -5.44 12.10
C TYR A 14 22.44 -5.17 13.45
N VAL A 15 21.17 -4.71 13.47
CA VAL A 15 20.44 -4.45 14.72
C VAL A 15 20.26 -5.72 15.55
N GLN A 16 19.95 -6.86 14.92
CA GLN A 16 19.80 -8.14 15.60
C GLN A 16 21.09 -8.57 16.33
N LYS A 17 22.26 -8.29 15.76
CA LYS A 17 23.55 -8.57 16.40
C LYS A 17 23.80 -7.70 17.64
N GLN A 18 23.22 -6.50 17.71
CA GLN A 18 23.32 -5.59 18.85
C GLN A 18 22.34 -5.96 19.99
N LEU A 19 21.27 -6.69 19.65
CA LEU A 19 20.20 -7.09 20.56
C LEU A 19 19.96 -8.60 20.54
N PRO A 20 20.95 -9.43 20.92
CA PRO A 20 20.87 -10.88 20.77
C PRO A 20 19.81 -11.55 21.64
N SER A 21 19.32 -10.86 22.69
CA SER A 21 18.34 -11.40 23.66
C SER A 21 16.87 -11.08 23.29
N SER A 22 16.58 -10.50 22.13
CA SER A 22 15.20 -10.23 21.73
C SER A 22 14.46 -11.53 21.39
N GLU A 23 13.32 -11.78 22.04
CA GLU A 23 12.44 -12.95 21.77
C GLU A 23 11.92 -12.97 20.33
N LEU A 24 11.90 -11.83 19.65
CA LEU A 24 11.52 -11.68 18.25
C LEU A 24 12.77 -11.66 17.37
N ASN A 25 12.74 -12.43 16.31
CA ASN A 25 13.73 -12.27 15.25
C ASN A 25 13.44 -10.97 14.49
N ILE A 26 14.08 -9.87 14.96
CA ILE A 26 13.94 -8.51 14.42
C ILE A 26 14.23 -8.52 12.91
N TYR A 27 15.17 -9.33 12.50
CA TYR A 27 15.55 -9.50 11.12
C TYR A 27 14.39 -9.95 10.23
N PHE A 28 13.69 -11.02 10.62
CA PHE A 28 12.54 -11.53 9.86
C PHE A 28 11.35 -10.57 9.92
N LEU A 29 11.19 -9.83 11.02
CA LEU A 29 10.15 -8.80 11.12
C LEU A 29 10.32 -7.70 10.07
N PHE A 30 11.54 -7.19 9.88
CA PHE A 30 11.84 -6.16 8.88
C PHE A 30 11.65 -6.69 7.46
N VAL A 31 12.17 -7.89 7.15
CA VAL A 31 12.02 -8.51 5.83
C VAL A 31 10.53 -8.72 5.50
N CYS A 32 9.76 -9.26 6.42
CA CYS A 32 8.32 -9.42 6.27
C CYS A 32 7.61 -8.06 6.09
N GLY A 33 7.95 -7.08 6.92
CA GLY A 33 7.41 -5.73 6.85
C GLY A 33 7.64 -5.07 5.49
N VAL A 34 8.85 -5.19 4.93
CA VAL A 34 9.19 -4.65 3.60
C VAL A 34 8.37 -5.29 2.50
N ILE A 35 8.23 -6.63 2.50
CA ILE A 35 7.44 -7.34 1.50
C ILE A 35 5.98 -6.91 1.60
N MET A 36 5.41 -6.91 2.78
CA MET A 36 4.01 -6.55 3.01
C MET A 36 3.73 -5.07 2.71
N TRP A 37 4.65 -4.15 3.07
CA TRP A 37 4.53 -2.75 2.71
C TRP A 37 4.59 -2.51 1.20
N SER A 38 5.37 -3.32 0.47
CA SER A 38 5.45 -3.21 -0.98
C SER A 38 4.08 -3.39 -1.67
N VAL A 39 3.14 -4.11 -1.05
CA VAL A 39 1.76 -4.28 -1.52
C VAL A 39 1.03 -2.93 -1.54
N VAL A 40 1.15 -2.16 -0.46
CA VAL A 40 0.53 -0.82 -0.35
C VAL A 40 1.17 0.14 -1.35
N TYR A 41 2.51 0.19 -1.37
CA TYR A 41 3.26 1.08 -2.24
C TYR A 41 2.97 0.83 -3.72
N ARG A 42 2.99 -0.44 -4.15
CA ARG A 42 2.67 -0.82 -5.54
C ARG A 42 1.21 -0.59 -5.87
N GLY A 43 0.28 -0.98 -4.99
CA GLY A 43 -1.14 -0.76 -5.19
C GLY A 43 -1.46 0.73 -5.40
N GLN A 44 -0.80 1.62 -4.65
CA GLN A 44 -0.93 3.06 -4.83
C GLN A 44 -0.31 3.52 -6.16
N ASN A 45 0.89 3.05 -6.50
CA ASN A 45 1.58 3.44 -7.72
C ASN A 45 0.83 2.99 -8.98
N ASP A 46 0.37 1.74 -9.05
CA ASP A 46 -0.34 1.21 -10.21
C ASP A 46 -1.61 2.02 -10.53
N ILE A 47 -2.31 2.50 -9.51
CA ILE A 47 -3.50 3.34 -9.68
C ILE A 47 -3.11 4.81 -9.85
N GLY A 48 -2.38 5.39 -8.88
CA GLY A 48 -2.13 6.82 -8.81
C GLY A 48 -1.21 7.33 -9.92
N ILE A 49 -0.12 6.64 -10.19
CA ILE A 49 0.87 7.04 -11.19
C ILE A 49 0.41 6.67 -12.60
N GLY A 50 -0.35 5.58 -12.76
CA GLY A 50 -0.90 5.22 -14.06
C GLY A 50 -1.70 6.37 -14.72
N LEU A 51 -2.40 7.18 -13.94
CA LEU A 51 -3.07 8.37 -14.47
C LEU A 51 -2.07 9.48 -14.87
N LEU A 52 -0.96 9.64 -14.15
CA LEU A 52 0.09 10.61 -14.53
C LEU A 52 0.74 10.22 -15.84
N ASP A 53 0.98 8.94 -16.08
CA ASP A 53 1.52 8.45 -17.35
C ASP A 53 0.61 8.80 -18.53
N GLU A 54 -0.71 8.66 -18.37
CA GLU A 54 -1.69 9.08 -19.38
C GLU A 54 -1.68 10.61 -19.62
N LEU A 55 -1.48 11.38 -18.55
CA LEU A 55 -1.33 12.83 -18.65
C LEU A 55 -0.05 13.24 -19.41
N TRP A 56 1.09 12.64 -19.07
CA TRP A 56 2.38 12.94 -19.71
C TRP A 56 2.38 12.55 -21.19
N ASN A 57 1.75 11.44 -21.52
CA ASN A 57 1.61 10.97 -22.90
C ASN A 57 0.50 11.72 -23.67
N LYS A 58 -0.19 12.69 -23.05
CA LYS A 58 -1.33 13.42 -23.62
C LYS A 58 -2.46 12.50 -24.14
N ASN A 59 -2.56 11.31 -23.54
CA ASN A 59 -3.48 10.26 -23.99
C ASN A 59 -4.88 10.36 -23.33
N LEU A 60 -5.08 11.28 -22.38
CA LEU A 60 -6.38 11.45 -21.72
C LEU A 60 -7.52 11.75 -22.70
N VAL A 61 -7.24 12.48 -23.78
CA VAL A 61 -8.25 12.78 -24.82
C VAL A 61 -8.75 11.49 -25.47
N ASN A 62 -7.84 10.57 -25.80
CA ASN A 62 -8.18 9.27 -26.38
C ASN A 62 -8.92 8.39 -25.39
N LEU A 63 -8.48 8.38 -24.11
CA LEU A 63 -9.14 7.64 -23.04
C LEU A 63 -10.59 8.11 -22.86
N PHE A 64 -10.84 9.43 -22.87
CA PHE A 64 -12.17 10.00 -22.68
C PHE A 64 -13.04 9.92 -23.95
N ALA A 65 -12.45 9.84 -25.16
CA ALA A 65 -13.16 9.63 -26.40
C ALA A 65 -13.50 8.14 -26.66
N SER A 66 -12.89 7.23 -25.89
CA SER A 66 -13.18 5.80 -26.01
C SER A 66 -14.55 5.45 -25.42
N PRO A 67 -15.19 4.35 -25.84
CA PRO A 67 -16.45 3.88 -25.28
C PRO A 67 -16.31 3.31 -23.86
N LEU A 68 -15.11 3.38 -23.25
CA LEU A 68 -14.82 2.85 -21.94
C LEU A 68 -15.56 3.63 -20.85
N THR A 69 -16.36 2.94 -20.08
CA THR A 69 -17.05 3.54 -18.94
C THR A 69 -16.13 3.68 -17.73
N VAL A 70 -16.41 4.65 -16.85
CA VAL A 70 -15.63 4.86 -15.61
C VAL A 70 -15.57 3.62 -14.73
N PRO A 71 -16.65 2.84 -14.54
CA PRO A 71 -16.58 1.58 -13.78
C PRO A 71 -15.65 0.54 -14.42
N GLU A 72 -15.66 0.39 -15.74
CA GLU A 72 -14.77 -0.53 -16.44
C GLU A 72 -13.31 -0.12 -16.30
N TRP A 73 -13.02 1.17 -16.38
CA TRP A 73 -11.68 1.70 -16.14
C TRP A 73 -11.20 1.42 -14.70
N ILE A 74 -12.04 1.69 -13.68
CA ILE A 74 -11.73 1.37 -12.29
C ILE A 74 -11.49 -0.13 -12.11
N ALA A 75 -12.36 -0.97 -12.69
CA ALA A 75 -12.22 -2.43 -12.60
C ALA A 75 -10.91 -2.92 -13.23
N SER A 76 -10.53 -2.38 -14.37
CA SER A 76 -9.26 -2.72 -15.02
C SER A 76 -8.04 -2.37 -14.16
N LEU A 77 -8.03 -1.19 -13.53
CA LEU A 77 -6.96 -0.79 -12.63
C LEU A 77 -6.86 -1.71 -11.40
N ILE A 78 -8.00 -2.08 -10.82
CA ILE A 78 -8.07 -2.98 -9.65
C ILE A 78 -7.56 -4.37 -10.02
N ILE A 79 -8.05 -4.96 -11.12
CA ILE A 79 -7.68 -6.32 -11.55
C ILE A 79 -6.19 -6.36 -11.91
N PHE A 80 -5.73 -5.41 -12.72
CA PHE A 80 -4.34 -5.36 -13.14
C PHE A 80 -3.38 -5.10 -11.96
N GLY A 81 -3.74 -4.16 -11.07
CA GLY A 81 -3.00 -3.91 -9.84
C GLY A 81 -2.95 -5.12 -8.91
N PHE A 82 -4.06 -5.88 -8.79
CA PHE A 82 -4.09 -7.13 -8.04
C PHE A 82 -3.10 -8.16 -8.60
N LEU A 83 -3.15 -8.42 -9.91
CA LEU A 83 -2.25 -9.38 -10.56
C LEU A 83 -0.78 -8.99 -10.39
N LYS A 84 -0.44 -7.72 -10.60
CA LYS A 84 0.92 -7.21 -10.37
C LYS A 84 1.39 -7.37 -8.93
N ASN A 85 0.50 -7.12 -7.97
CA ASN A 85 0.83 -7.28 -6.55
C ASN A 85 1.03 -8.75 -6.17
N CYS A 86 0.24 -9.69 -6.71
CA CYS A 86 0.48 -11.12 -6.53
C CYS A 86 1.88 -11.51 -7.01
N VAL A 87 2.25 -11.11 -8.22
CA VAL A 87 3.59 -11.37 -8.78
C VAL A 87 4.68 -10.72 -7.91
N ALA A 88 4.45 -9.50 -7.43
CA ALA A 88 5.43 -8.78 -6.61
C ALA A 88 5.67 -9.45 -5.25
N VAL A 89 4.63 -9.96 -4.59
CA VAL A 89 4.74 -10.69 -3.32
C VAL A 89 5.44 -12.03 -3.53
N LEU A 90 5.09 -12.77 -4.59
CA LEU A 90 5.76 -14.01 -4.95
C LEU A 90 7.26 -13.78 -5.20
N PHE A 91 7.59 -12.77 -6.01
CA PHE A 91 8.98 -12.41 -6.31
C PHE A 91 9.72 -11.92 -5.06
N GLY A 92 9.11 -11.05 -4.25
CA GLY A 92 9.70 -10.57 -3.00
C GLY A 92 9.94 -11.69 -2.00
N SER A 93 9.01 -12.65 -1.90
CA SER A 93 9.16 -13.84 -1.07
C SER A 93 10.29 -14.76 -1.56
N LEU A 94 10.41 -14.94 -2.88
CA LEU A 94 11.52 -15.69 -3.48
C LEU A 94 12.88 -15.03 -3.18
N VAL A 95 12.98 -13.72 -3.35
CA VAL A 95 14.22 -12.97 -3.05
C VAL A 95 14.57 -13.06 -1.56
N ALA A 96 13.57 -12.93 -0.66
CA ALA A 96 13.78 -13.07 0.77
C ALA A 96 14.22 -14.48 1.17
N TRP A 97 13.70 -15.49 0.51
CA TRP A 97 14.13 -16.87 0.72
C TRP A 97 15.58 -17.08 0.27
N VAL A 98 15.95 -16.61 -0.92
CA VAL A 98 17.32 -16.79 -1.46
C VAL A 98 18.36 -16.01 -0.65
N LEU A 99 18.04 -14.79 -0.21
CA LEU A 99 19.01 -13.94 0.50
C LEU A 99 19.08 -14.22 2.00
N TYR A 100 17.98 -14.66 2.59
CA TYR A 100 17.80 -14.63 4.04
C TYR A 100 17.25 -15.91 4.63
N ASP A 101 17.02 -16.93 3.79
CA ASP A 101 16.34 -18.18 4.17
C ASP A 101 14.98 -17.94 4.86
N PHE A 102 14.32 -16.81 4.50
CA PHE A 102 13.03 -16.41 5.03
C PHE A 102 11.91 -16.68 4.04
N PHE A 103 11.02 -17.61 4.40
CA PHE A 103 9.90 -17.97 3.55
C PHE A 103 8.58 -17.42 4.12
N LEU A 104 8.05 -16.37 3.46
CA LEU A 104 6.87 -15.62 3.89
C LEU A 104 5.64 -16.52 4.12
N PHE A 105 5.43 -17.48 3.21
CA PHE A 105 4.25 -18.37 3.24
C PHE A 105 4.25 -19.34 4.41
N THR A 106 5.41 -19.79 4.86
CA THR A 106 5.50 -20.64 6.06
C THR A 106 5.37 -19.84 7.34
N THR A 107 5.86 -18.60 7.33
CA THR A 107 5.85 -17.72 8.51
C THR A 107 4.45 -17.19 8.80
N LEU A 108 3.73 -16.69 7.78
CA LEU A 108 2.39 -16.15 7.95
C LEU A 108 1.29 -17.18 7.66
N GLY A 109 1.62 -18.27 6.95
CA GLY A 109 0.68 -19.31 6.59
C GLY A 109 -0.58 -18.76 5.92
N TRP A 110 -1.71 -19.30 6.29
CA TRP A 110 -3.03 -18.89 5.81
C TRP A 110 -3.39 -17.42 6.15
N TYR A 111 -2.83 -16.86 7.24
CA TYR A 111 -3.09 -15.48 7.64
C TYR A 111 -2.56 -14.44 6.64
N LEU A 112 -1.64 -14.83 5.76
CA LEU A 112 -1.15 -13.99 4.67
C LEU A 112 -2.30 -13.47 3.79
N VAL A 113 -3.33 -14.29 3.55
CA VAL A 113 -4.44 -13.93 2.65
C VAL A 113 -5.20 -12.70 3.14
N PRO A 114 -5.80 -12.68 4.35
CA PRO A 114 -6.49 -11.49 4.83
C PRO A 114 -5.57 -10.27 4.98
N LEU A 115 -4.34 -10.45 5.47
CA LEU A 115 -3.37 -9.36 5.59
C LEU A 115 -3.07 -8.73 4.23
N PHE A 116 -2.81 -9.55 3.20
CA PHE A 116 -2.56 -9.11 1.84
C PHE A 116 -3.72 -8.30 1.27
N PHE A 117 -4.96 -8.80 1.38
CA PHE A 117 -6.13 -8.11 0.84
C PHE A 117 -6.40 -6.77 1.52
N ILE A 118 -6.25 -6.69 2.85
CA ILE A 118 -6.43 -5.41 3.56
C ILE A 118 -5.36 -4.41 3.13
N LEU A 119 -4.09 -4.82 3.01
CA LEU A 119 -3.01 -3.94 2.54
C LEU A 119 -3.21 -3.51 1.09
N LEU A 120 -3.69 -4.41 0.23
CA LEU A 120 -4.00 -4.10 -1.15
C LEU A 120 -5.09 -3.03 -1.26
N MET A 121 -6.17 -3.16 -0.47
CA MET A 121 -7.22 -2.14 -0.37
C MET A 121 -6.64 -0.79 0.11
N ASN A 122 -5.64 -0.82 1.00
CA ASN A 122 -4.95 0.40 1.43
C ASN A 122 -4.13 1.05 0.30
N GLY A 123 -3.47 0.29 -0.53
CA GLY A 123 -2.85 0.80 -1.75
C GLY A 123 -3.88 1.44 -2.69
N TRP A 124 -5.02 0.79 -2.89
CA TRP A 124 -6.06 1.28 -3.78
C TRP A 124 -6.68 2.60 -3.32
N TRP A 125 -7.06 2.75 -2.03
CA TRP A 125 -7.66 4.00 -1.59
C TRP A 125 -6.68 5.18 -1.70
N ILE A 126 -5.40 4.97 -1.40
CA ILE A 126 -4.36 5.98 -1.58
C ILE A 126 -4.22 6.33 -3.06
N GLY A 127 -4.18 5.33 -3.95
CA GLY A 127 -4.09 5.52 -5.39
C GLY A 127 -5.25 6.31 -5.97
N PHE A 128 -6.49 5.98 -5.63
CA PHE A 128 -7.68 6.71 -6.07
C PHE A 128 -7.75 8.13 -5.50
N LEU A 129 -7.31 8.35 -4.25
CA LEU A 129 -7.21 9.68 -3.67
C LEU A 129 -6.19 10.54 -4.45
N VAL A 130 -5.03 9.97 -4.75
CA VAL A 130 -3.99 10.61 -5.58
C VAL A 130 -4.55 10.98 -6.95
N GLN A 131 -5.27 10.07 -7.63
CA GLN A 131 -5.93 10.37 -8.90
C GLN A 131 -6.93 11.53 -8.76
N ALA A 132 -7.73 11.55 -7.70
CA ALA A 132 -8.69 12.64 -7.47
C ALA A 132 -7.99 14.01 -7.33
N VAL A 133 -6.81 14.04 -6.71
CA VAL A 133 -5.99 15.26 -6.58
C VAL A 133 -5.38 15.65 -7.92
N ILE A 134 -4.77 14.69 -8.64
CA ILE A 134 -4.17 14.91 -9.97
C ILE A 134 -5.19 15.49 -10.95
N LEU A 135 -6.39 14.93 -11.00
CA LEU A 135 -7.46 15.43 -11.88
C LEU A 135 -7.90 16.87 -11.55
N ARG A 136 -7.68 17.34 -10.32
CA ARG A 136 -8.04 18.73 -9.91
C ARG A 136 -6.91 19.74 -10.12
N VAL A 137 -5.67 19.34 -9.86
CA VAL A 137 -4.51 20.24 -9.76
C VAL A 137 -3.52 20.01 -10.91
N THR A 138 -3.75 18.97 -11.72
CA THR A 138 -2.91 18.56 -12.85
C THR A 138 -1.50 18.12 -12.43
N THR A 139 -0.51 18.26 -13.30
CA THR A 139 0.89 17.87 -13.07
C THR A 139 1.54 18.53 -11.85
N LYS A 140 0.99 19.63 -11.32
CA LYS A 140 1.47 20.27 -10.08
C LYS A 140 1.33 19.36 -8.86
N ALA A 141 0.42 18.37 -8.92
CA ALA A 141 0.22 17.38 -7.86
C ALA A 141 1.18 16.18 -7.93
N GLN A 142 2.10 16.16 -8.89
CA GLN A 142 3.04 15.04 -9.08
C GLN A 142 3.83 14.72 -7.81
N ALA A 143 4.38 15.73 -7.13
CA ALA A 143 5.10 15.55 -5.88
C ALA A 143 4.23 14.87 -4.80
N PHE A 144 2.93 15.22 -4.73
CA PHE A 144 1.98 14.59 -3.82
C PHE A 144 1.81 13.10 -4.12
N ALA A 145 1.71 12.73 -5.41
CA ALA A 145 1.57 11.34 -5.82
C ALA A 145 2.72 10.45 -5.34
N TRP A 146 3.95 10.96 -5.38
CA TRP A 146 5.13 10.22 -4.94
C TRP A 146 5.33 10.23 -3.43
N THR A 147 5.00 11.33 -2.76
CA THR A 147 5.36 11.55 -1.36
C THR A 147 4.32 10.99 -0.40
N PHE A 148 3.04 10.97 -0.78
CA PHE A 148 1.95 10.68 0.15
C PHE A 148 2.07 9.30 0.82
N VAL A 149 2.40 8.26 0.06
CA VAL A 149 2.57 6.91 0.60
C VAL A 149 3.74 6.81 1.58
N TRP A 150 4.82 7.58 1.36
CA TRP A 150 5.97 7.61 2.26
C TRP A 150 5.68 8.32 3.57
N ILE A 151 4.81 9.32 3.57
CA ILE A 151 4.32 9.97 4.80
C ILE A 151 3.47 8.99 5.62
N MET A 152 2.72 8.10 4.94
CA MET A 152 1.90 7.08 5.61
C MET A 152 2.74 5.93 6.21
N ALA A 153 3.94 5.66 5.68
CA ALA A 153 4.78 4.55 6.12
C ALA A 153 5.08 4.56 7.63
N PRO A 154 5.61 5.64 8.24
CA PRO A 154 5.87 5.67 9.68
C PRO A 154 4.59 5.58 10.53
N LEU A 155 3.46 6.07 10.03
CA LEU A 155 2.16 6.00 10.73
C LEU A 155 1.53 4.60 10.66
N SER A 156 1.99 3.77 9.73
CA SER A 156 1.51 2.39 9.57
C SER A 156 2.14 1.39 10.54
N ALA A 157 3.04 1.84 11.42
CA ALA A 157 3.71 0.98 12.41
C ALA A 157 4.39 -0.26 11.78
N ILE A 158 5.04 -0.09 10.61
CA ILE A 158 5.64 -1.20 9.84
C ILE A 158 6.80 -1.82 10.60
N TYR A 159 7.74 -0.99 11.08
CA TYR A 159 9.03 -1.42 11.64
C TYR A 159 9.07 -1.41 13.16
N PHE A 160 8.12 -0.78 13.82
CA PHE A 160 8.03 -0.62 15.27
C PHE A 160 6.60 -0.77 15.77
N PRO A 161 6.38 -1.20 17.01
CA PRO A 161 5.04 -1.29 17.58
C PRO A 161 4.35 0.07 17.65
N LEU A 162 3.01 0.07 17.51
CA LEU A 162 2.20 1.29 17.63
C LEU A 162 2.45 2.04 18.95
N ALA A 163 2.67 1.29 20.04
CA ALA A 163 2.95 1.84 21.37
C ALA A 163 4.25 2.66 21.45
N SER A 164 5.18 2.46 20.51
CA SER A 164 6.45 3.20 20.46
C SER A 164 6.30 4.61 19.87
N LEU A 165 5.17 4.91 19.22
CA LEU A 165 4.89 6.23 18.68
C LEU A 165 4.55 7.24 19.79
N PRO A 166 4.87 8.54 19.63
CA PRO A 166 4.34 9.60 20.47
C PRO A 166 2.81 9.56 20.55
N PRO A 167 2.18 9.91 21.70
CA PRO A 167 0.73 9.78 21.87
C PRO A 167 -0.11 10.50 20.80
N SER A 168 0.33 11.65 20.33
CA SER A 168 -0.32 12.39 19.23
C SER A 168 -0.33 11.62 17.92
N LEU A 169 0.78 10.94 17.58
CA LEU A 169 0.89 10.13 16.37
C LEU A 169 0.15 8.80 16.49
N GLN A 170 0.02 8.25 17.70
CA GLN A 170 -0.80 7.04 17.92
C GLN A 170 -2.26 7.25 17.54
N ILE A 171 -2.82 8.45 17.79
CA ILE A 171 -4.21 8.76 17.39
C ILE A 171 -4.36 8.67 15.88
N VAL A 172 -3.42 9.26 15.14
CA VAL A 172 -3.44 9.21 13.67
C VAL A 172 -3.21 7.79 13.16
N ALA A 173 -2.25 7.08 13.75
CA ALA A 173 -1.94 5.71 13.37
C ALA A 173 -3.11 4.74 13.61
N LYS A 174 -3.91 4.94 14.67
CA LYS A 174 -5.15 4.17 14.91
C LYS A 174 -6.23 4.42 13.87
N ALA A 175 -6.20 5.55 13.16
CA ALA A 175 -7.07 5.78 12.02
C ALA A 175 -6.56 5.10 10.74
N MET A 176 -5.32 4.56 10.73
CA MET A 176 -4.75 3.86 9.59
C MET A 176 -5.03 2.36 9.68
N PRO A 177 -5.76 1.76 8.71
CA PRO A 177 -6.02 0.32 8.71
C PRO A 177 -4.74 -0.51 8.67
N THR A 178 -3.69 0.01 8.02
CA THR A 178 -2.37 -0.63 7.91
C THR A 178 -1.73 -0.91 9.26
N SER A 179 -1.92 -0.03 10.25
CA SER A 179 -1.33 -0.22 11.59
C SER A 179 -1.84 -1.48 12.28
N TYR A 180 -3.13 -1.79 12.13
CA TYR A 180 -3.70 -3.03 12.65
C TYR A 180 -3.12 -4.25 11.95
N VAL A 181 -2.96 -4.19 10.62
CA VAL A 181 -2.39 -5.29 9.85
C VAL A 181 -0.96 -5.60 10.31
N PHE A 182 -0.11 -4.57 10.49
CA PHE A 182 1.27 -4.77 10.92
C PHE A 182 1.38 -5.20 12.40
N GLU A 183 0.46 -4.78 13.28
CA GLU A 183 0.40 -5.29 14.66
C GLU A 183 0.01 -6.77 14.67
N GLU A 184 -1.00 -7.17 13.90
CA GLU A 184 -1.41 -8.57 13.82
C GLU A 184 -0.35 -9.44 13.12
N MET A 185 0.35 -8.92 12.12
CA MET A 185 1.52 -9.57 11.53
C MET A 185 2.58 -9.89 12.59
N ARG A 186 2.90 -8.91 13.46
CA ARG A 186 3.83 -9.12 14.58
C ARG A 186 3.31 -10.15 15.58
N SER A 187 2.01 -10.17 15.87
CA SER A 187 1.39 -11.17 16.74
C SER A 187 1.58 -12.58 16.19
N ILE A 188 1.31 -12.77 14.89
CA ILE A 188 1.50 -14.06 14.21
C ILE A 188 2.96 -14.50 14.28
N MET A 189 3.90 -13.60 14.02
CA MET A 189 5.34 -13.90 14.08
C MET A 189 5.84 -14.24 15.48
N ARG A 190 5.11 -13.85 16.53
CA ARG A 190 5.34 -14.27 17.93
C ARG A 190 4.70 -15.61 18.28
N GLY A 191 4.05 -16.26 17.30
CA GLY A 191 3.34 -17.53 17.52
C GLY A 191 1.93 -17.37 18.11
N SER A 192 1.42 -16.14 18.21
CA SER A 192 0.06 -15.86 18.70
C SER A 192 -0.91 -15.75 17.52
N PRO A 193 -2.16 -16.28 17.66
CA PRO A 193 -3.15 -16.09 16.60
C PRO A 193 -3.52 -14.60 16.48
N PRO A 194 -3.87 -14.12 15.27
CA PRO A 194 -4.27 -12.74 15.08
C PRO A 194 -5.63 -12.47 15.72
N ASN A 195 -5.83 -11.23 16.17
CA ASN A 195 -7.12 -10.77 16.61
C ASN A 195 -8.03 -10.47 15.39
N TRP A 196 -8.97 -11.36 15.14
CA TRP A 196 -9.92 -11.21 14.02
C TRP A 196 -10.80 -9.97 14.12
N GLY A 197 -11.06 -9.47 15.33
CA GLY A 197 -11.78 -8.20 15.55
C GLY A 197 -11.00 -7.02 14.97
N ASN A 198 -9.70 -6.95 15.23
CA ASN A 198 -8.82 -5.90 14.69
C ASN A 198 -8.71 -5.99 13.16
N LEU A 199 -8.55 -7.19 12.60
CA LEU A 199 -8.51 -7.40 11.16
C LEU A 199 -9.84 -7.06 10.49
N GLY A 200 -10.97 -7.44 11.09
CA GLY A 200 -12.30 -7.08 10.64
C GLY A 200 -12.52 -5.57 10.63
N PHE A 201 -12.12 -4.88 11.71
CA PHE A 201 -12.16 -3.42 11.79
C PHE A 201 -11.29 -2.77 10.71
N ALA A 202 -10.05 -3.24 10.53
CA ALA A 202 -9.15 -2.77 9.49
C ALA A 202 -9.74 -2.97 8.08
N ALA A 203 -10.40 -4.10 7.81
CA ALA A 203 -11.04 -4.39 6.54
C ALA A 203 -12.21 -3.44 6.26
N ILE A 204 -13.09 -3.21 7.24
CA ILE A 204 -14.21 -2.28 7.14
C ILE A 204 -13.71 -0.85 6.90
N LEU A 205 -12.72 -0.41 7.66
CA LEU A 205 -12.13 0.91 7.55
C LEU A 205 -11.47 1.10 6.17
N SER A 206 -10.75 0.08 5.67
CA SER A 206 -10.16 0.07 4.33
C SER A 206 -11.23 0.17 3.24
N ALA A 207 -12.31 -0.61 3.35
CA ALA A 207 -13.43 -0.58 2.41
C ALA A 207 -14.10 0.81 2.38
N MET A 208 -14.29 1.42 3.53
CA MET A 208 -14.83 2.78 3.64
C MET A 208 -13.90 3.80 2.94
N TYR A 209 -12.59 3.73 3.16
CA TYR A 209 -11.63 4.63 2.52
C TYR A 209 -11.57 4.42 1.01
N VAL A 210 -11.62 3.18 0.52
CA VAL A 210 -11.72 2.87 -0.92
C VAL A 210 -13.00 3.48 -1.50
N ALA A 211 -14.15 3.30 -0.87
CA ALA A 211 -15.42 3.84 -1.34
C ALA A 211 -15.39 5.38 -1.43
N ILE A 212 -14.87 6.05 -0.39
CA ILE A 212 -14.73 7.52 -0.35
C ILE A 212 -13.76 7.99 -1.44
N SER A 213 -12.61 7.35 -1.61
CA SER A 213 -11.61 7.76 -2.58
C SER A 213 -12.08 7.55 -4.03
N ILE A 214 -12.80 6.45 -4.32
CA ILE A 214 -13.45 6.24 -5.63
C ILE A 214 -14.52 7.30 -5.89
N TRP A 215 -15.33 7.64 -4.89
CA TRP A 215 -16.33 8.69 -5.02
C TRP A 215 -15.68 10.05 -5.32
N LEU A 216 -14.62 10.42 -4.60
CA LEU A 216 -13.86 11.66 -4.84
C LEU A 216 -13.24 11.69 -6.24
N MET A 217 -12.67 10.57 -6.68
CA MET A 217 -12.09 10.42 -8.00
C MET A 217 -13.14 10.55 -9.10
N ARG A 218 -14.28 9.85 -8.98
CA ARG A 218 -15.40 9.97 -9.93
C ARG A 218 -15.90 11.42 -10.03
N ARG A 219 -16.05 12.10 -8.90
CA ARG A 219 -16.47 13.50 -8.87
C ARG A 219 -15.46 14.43 -9.54
N ALA A 220 -14.16 14.20 -9.34
CA ALA A 220 -13.10 14.94 -10.01
C ALA A 220 -13.10 14.68 -11.52
N PHE A 221 -13.26 13.44 -11.93
CA PHE A 221 -13.35 12.99 -13.31
C PHE A 221 -14.52 13.67 -14.06
N THR A 222 -15.73 13.60 -13.51
CA THR A 222 -16.92 14.23 -14.12
C THR A 222 -16.74 15.75 -14.27
N ARG A 223 -16.07 16.41 -13.31
CA ARG A 223 -15.79 17.85 -13.37
C ARG A 223 -14.81 18.18 -14.52
N VAL A 224 -13.78 17.36 -14.73
CA VAL A 224 -12.84 17.54 -15.85
C VAL A 224 -13.56 17.41 -17.19
N LEU A 225 -14.43 16.40 -17.33
CA LEU A 225 -15.23 16.23 -18.54
C LEU A 225 -16.14 17.43 -18.83
N SER A 226 -16.82 17.97 -17.81
CA SER A 226 -17.73 19.11 -17.95
C SER A 226 -17.03 20.45 -18.22
N SER A 227 -15.77 20.60 -17.75
CA SER A 227 -14.99 21.86 -17.90
C SER A 227 -14.17 21.93 -19.18
N GLY A 228 -14.18 20.87 -19.99
CA GLY A 228 -13.35 20.71 -21.20
C GLY A 228 -11.90 20.31 -20.87
N LEU A 229 -11.34 19.41 -21.65
CA LEU A 229 -9.98 18.83 -21.47
C LEU A 229 -8.84 19.87 -21.64
N VAL A 230 -9.16 21.05 -22.21
CA VAL A 230 -8.17 22.12 -22.50
C VAL A 230 -7.49 22.67 -21.23
N LYS A 231 -8.09 22.49 -20.05
CA LYS A 231 -7.52 22.96 -18.77
C LYS A 231 -6.62 21.93 -18.09
N VAL A 232 -6.48 20.75 -18.65
CA VAL A 232 -5.73 19.63 -18.04
C VAL A 232 -4.28 19.57 -18.53
N TYR A 233 -3.98 20.30 -19.63
CA TYR A 233 -2.64 20.43 -20.21
C TYR A 233 -1.97 21.76 -19.89
#